data_35269a9dbf2bb13270973ca70976ee32
#
_entry.id   35269a9dbf2bb13270973ca70976ee32
#
_cell.length_a   1.000
_cell.length_b   1.000
_cell.length_c   1.000
_cell.angle_alpha   90.00
_cell.angle_beta   90.00
_cell.angle_gamma   90.00
#
_symmetry.space_group_name_H-M   'P 1'
#
loop_
_entity.id
_entity.type
_entity.pdbx_description
1 polymer ?
#
loop_
_entity_poly.entity_id
_entity_poly.type
_entity_poly.pdbx_seq_one_letter_code
_entity_poly.pdbx_strand_id
1 'polypeptide(L)'
;RAPGRLPHRRPPAALAAALAGPGALTAAAISTLGALPADTEPMDVLRSVVSVQGVEHKLQKPTIPLAIHATASFPTILARFHRQTQGLKPVEPRADLGHAANYLYMLNGKEASPEIVQALNTYLVLLADHGMNASTFTARVIASTDSDLASCLVGAIGALKGPAHGGAPSAVMDQLEQIGSADKAEHWMREARKQKVRFMGFGHRVYRTYDPRAKILKALCQRLN
;
A
#
# COMPACT_ATOMS: atom_id res chain seq x y z
N ARG A 1 -0.18 -23.70 -22.39
CA ARG A 1 -0.13 -23.79 -20.92
C ARG A 1 -1.55 -23.78 -20.40
N ALA A 2 -1.99 -24.79 -19.64
CA ALA A 2 -3.29 -24.83 -19.02
C ALA A 2 -3.47 -23.62 -18.09
N PRO A 3 -4.67 -23.00 -18.01
CA PRO A 3 -4.93 -21.93 -17.08
C PRO A 3 -4.69 -22.46 -15.66
N GLY A 4 -3.75 -21.84 -14.93
CA GLY A 4 -3.41 -22.22 -13.58
C GLY A 4 -4.66 -22.15 -12.70
N ARG A 5 -5.07 -23.26 -12.10
CA ARG A 5 -6.06 -23.27 -11.03
C ARG A 5 -5.57 -22.35 -9.93
N LEU A 6 -6.36 -21.35 -9.58
CA LEU A 6 -6.16 -20.61 -8.34
C LEU A 6 -6.06 -21.60 -7.18
N PRO A 7 -5.03 -21.55 -6.34
CA PRO A 7 -4.92 -22.47 -5.22
C PRO A 7 -6.06 -22.18 -4.24
N HIS A 8 -7.04 -23.09 -4.16
CA HIS A 8 -8.10 -23.08 -3.13
C HIS A 8 -7.57 -23.44 -1.73
N ARG A 9 -6.26 -23.38 -1.52
CA ARG A 9 -5.63 -23.69 -0.24
C ARG A 9 -5.15 -22.42 0.44
N ARG A 10 -5.31 -22.37 1.75
CA ARG A 10 -4.64 -21.39 2.60
C ARG A 10 -3.17 -21.28 2.15
N PRO A 11 -2.60 -20.07 2.08
CA PRO A 11 -1.21 -19.93 1.72
C PRO A 11 -0.38 -20.90 2.61
N PRO A 12 0.68 -21.52 2.07
CA PRO A 12 1.54 -22.37 2.88
C PRO A 12 1.91 -21.63 4.18
N ALA A 13 1.84 -22.30 5.32
CA ALA A 13 2.18 -21.68 6.61
C ALA A 13 3.52 -20.93 6.57
N ALA A 14 4.46 -21.44 5.77
CA ALA A 14 5.74 -20.81 5.50
C ALA A 14 5.61 -19.42 4.84
N LEU A 15 4.69 -19.21 3.90
CA LEU A 15 4.48 -17.90 3.26
C LEU A 15 3.83 -16.92 4.25
N ALA A 16 2.83 -17.37 5.00
CA ALA A 16 2.20 -16.57 6.03
C ALA A 16 3.22 -16.13 7.10
N ALA A 17 4.06 -17.05 7.56
CA ALA A 17 5.14 -16.78 8.51
C ALA A 17 6.20 -15.83 7.92
N ALA A 18 6.55 -15.98 6.65
CA ALA A 18 7.51 -15.10 5.99
C ALA A 18 6.99 -13.67 5.82
N LEU A 19 5.68 -13.50 5.60
CA LEU A 19 5.02 -12.18 5.53
C LEU A 19 4.76 -11.57 6.91
N ALA A 20 4.60 -12.41 7.94
CA ALA A 20 4.48 -11.99 9.34
C ALA A 20 5.85 -11.78 10.00
N GLY A 21 6.90 -12.41 9.43
CA GLY A 21 8.27 -12.28 9.90
C GLY A 21 8.73 -10.82 9.89
N PRO A 22 9.78 -10.49 10.64
CA PRO A 22 10.25 -9.14 10.72
C PRO A 22 10.65 -8.68 9.32
N GLY A 23 9.89 -7.78 8.75
CA GLY A 23 10.37 -6.90 7.69
C GLY A 23 11.42 -6.00 8.31
N ALA A 24 12.48 -6.62 8.82
CA ALA A 24 13.51 -5.95 9.58
C ALA A 24 14.13 -4.87 8.71
N LEU A 25 14.08 -3.65 9.19
CA LEU A 25 14.74 -2.55 8.52
C LEU A 25 16.23 -2.60 8.85
N THR A 26 17.03 -2.32 7.83
CA THR A 26 18.47 -2.18 7.99
C THR A 26 18.83 -0.93 8.79
N ALA A 27 20.04 -0.86 9.31
CA ALA A 27 20.53 0.31 10.04
C ALA A 27 20.47 1.59 9.16
N ALA A 28 20.83 1.48 7.87
CA ALA A 28 20.76 2.61 6.96
C ALA A 28 19.32 3.00 6.62
N ALA A 29 18.41 2.05 6.50
CA ALA A 29 16.97 2.34 6.34
C ALA A 29 16.41 3.11 7.54
N ILE A 30 16.75 2.70 8.76
CA ILE A 30 16.36 3.38 10.00
C ILE A 30 16.97 4.81 10.05
N SER A 31 18.25 4.95 9.72
CA SER A 31 18.91 6.25 9.67
C SER A 31 18.26 7.17 8.63
N THR A 32 17.95 6.63 7.44
CA THR A 32 17.24 7.36 6.39
C THR A 32 15.89 7.86 6.87
N LEU A 33 15.09 7.01 7.50
CA LEU A 33 13.79 7.40 8.08
C LEU A 33 13.96 8.55 9.09
N GLY A 34 14.98 8.47 9.94
CA GLY A 34 15.28 9.51 10.93
C GLY A 34 15.71 10.87 10.33
N ALA A 35 16.24 10.85 9.11
CA ALA A 35 16.70 12.05 8.40
C ALA A 35 15.62 12.71 7.53
N LEU A 36 14.52 12.01 7.24
CA LEU A 36 13.45 12.56 6.42
C LEU A 36 12.65 13.62 7.20
N PRO A 37 12.26 14.74 6.56
CA PRO A 37 11.34 15.71 7.14
C PRO A 37 10.01 15.05 7.56
N ALA A 38 9.39 15.52 8.64
CA ALA A 38 8.17 14.94 9.18
C ALA A 38 6.96 15.07 8.24
N ASP A 39 6.97 16.02 7.35
CA ASP A 39 5.95 16.27 6.33
C ASP A 39 6.21 15.55 5.00
N THR A 40 7.20 14.65 4.96
CA THR A 40 7.49 13.87 3.75
C THR A 40 6.30 12.95 3.40
N GLU A 41 5.87 13.00 2.16
CA GLU A 41 4.79 12.13 1.65
C GLU A 41 5.15 10.64 1.80
N PRO A 42 4.22 9.79 2.30
CA PRO A 42 4.50 8.37 2.56
C PRO A 42 5.05 7.58 1.36
N MET A 43 4.63 7.94 0.14
CA MET A 43 5.15 7.32 -1.07
C MET A 43 6.60 7.69 -1.37
N ASP A 44 7.03 8.90 -1.00
CA ASP A 44 8.42 9.34 -1.12
C ASP A 44 9.29 8.71 -0.03
N VAL A 45 8.74 8.51 1.16
CA VAL A 45 9.39 7.72 2.22
C VAL A 45 9.67 6.30 1.73
N LEU A 46 8.66 5.60 1.22
CA LEU A 46 8.82 4.24 0.66
C LEU A 46 9.88 4.20 -0.42
N ARG A 47 9.81 5.11 -1.39
CA ARG A 47 10.77 5.16 -2.50
C ARG A 47 12.21 5.32 -2.02
N SER A 48 12.43 6.21 -1.07
CA SER A 48 13.76 6.52 -0.53
C SER A 48 14.31 5.34 0.27
N VAL A 49 13.52 4.79 1.18
CA VAL A 49 13.95 3.70 2.07
C VAL A 49 14.17 2.40 1.30
N VAL A 50 13.30 2.07 0.34
CA VAL A 50 13.47 0.88 -0.51
C VAL A 50 14.74 0.96 -1.34
N SER A 51 15.09 2.14 -1.85
CA SER A 51 16.36 2.34 -2.56
C SER A 51 17.57 2.04 -1.67
N VAL A 52 17.57 2.57 -0.44
CA VAL A 52 18.66 2.35 0.52
C VAL A 52 18.76 0.88 0.95
N GLN A 53 17.63 0.23 1.24
CA GLN A 53 17.61 -1.21 1.55
C GLN A 53 18.19 -2.04 0.39
N GLY A 54 17.90 -1.65 -0.85
CA GLY A 54 18.44 -2.30 -2.03
C GLY A 54 19.97 -2.30 -2.05
N VAL A 55 20.59 -1.19 -1.68
CA VAL A 55 22.05 -1.07 -1.61
C VAL A 55 22.63 -2.00 -0.55
N GLU A 56 22.04 -2.03 0.67
CA GLU A 56 22.56 -2.83 1.78
C GLU A 56 22.39 -4.34 1.57
N HIS A 57 21.23 -4.75 1.08
CA HIS A 57 20.94 -6.15 0.81
C HIS A 57 21.59 -6.68 -0.47
N LYS A 58 22.32 -5.85 -1.21
CA LYS A 58 22.92 -6.20 -2.50
C LYS A 58 21.89 -6.93 -3.38
N LEU A 59 20.67 -6.42 -3.39
CA LEU A 59 19.56 -7.01 -4.14
C LEU A 59 19.93 -7.04 -5.61
N GLN A 60 20.20 -8.24 -6.12
CA GLN A 60 20.45 -8.46 -7.52
C GLN A 60 19.13 -8.71 -8.26
N LYS A 61 19.04 -9.72 -9.07
CA LYS A 61 17.83 -10.03 -9.85
C LYS A 61 16.61 -10.32 -8.95
N PRO A 62 15.40 -9.96 -9.40
CA PRO A 62 14.17 -10.27 -8.68
C PRO A 62 14.01 -11.77 -8.40
N THR A 63 13.77 -12.13 -7.15
CA THR A 63 13.46 -13.48 -6.71
C THR A 63 12.23 -13.48 -5.80
N ILE A 64 11.56 -14.63 -5.66
CA ILE A 64 10.39 -14.75 -4.78
C ILE A 64 10.74 -14.43 -3.31
N PRO A 65 11.84 -14.94 -2.72
CA PRO A 65 12.19 -14.58 -1.35
C PRO A 65 12.40 -13.07 -1.15
N LEU A 66 13.06 -12.41 -2.09
CA LEU A 66 13.26 -10.95 -2.02
C LEU A 66 11.96 -10.18 -2.17
N ALA A 67 11.05 -10.62 -3.03
CA ALA A 67 9.73 -10.01 -3.18
C ALA A 67 8.89 -10.15 -1.90
N ILE A 68 8.94 -11.30 -1.23
CA ILE A 68 8.28 -11.53 0.06
C ILE A 68 8.89 -10.61 1.12
N HIS A 69 10.21 -10.52 1.20
CA HIS A 69 10.88 -9.63 2.15
C HIS A 69 10.50 -8.17 1.92
N ALA A 70 10.53 -7.69 0.68
CA ALA A 70 10.11 -6.33 0.34
C ALA A 70 8.65 -6.08 0.73
N THR A 71 7.75 -7.03 0.44
CA THR A 71 6.33 -6.93 0.84
C THR A 71 6.18 -6.82 2.36
N ALA A 72 6.94 -7.60 3.13
CA ALA A 72 6.91 -7.57 4.59
C ALA A 72 7.52 -6.27 5.17
N SER A 73 8.48 -5.65 4.50
CA SER A 73 9.14 -4.43 4.99
C SER A 73 8.31 -3.15 4.79
N PHE A 74 7.43 -3.08 3.79
CA PHE A 74 6.66 -1.87 3.49
C PHE A 74 5.79 -1.40 4.67
N PRO A 75 5.00 -2.27 5.32
CA PRO A 75 4.25 -1.90 6.52
C PRO A 75 5.14 -1.38 7.64
N THR A 76 6.31 -1.97 7.84
CA THR A 76 7.26 -1.56 8.87
C THR A 76 7.83 -0.16 8.59
N ILE A 77 8.18 0.12 7.34
CA ILE A 77 8.64 1.46 6.91
C ILE A 77 7.57 2.51 7.22
N LEU A 78 6.34 2.27 6.75
CA LEU A 78 5.24 3.23 6.87
C LEU A 78 4.82 3.44 8.33
N ALA A 79 4.66 2.37 9.10
CA ALA A 79 4.26 2.46 10.49
C ALA A 79 5.34 3.16 11.35
N ARG A 80 6.61 2.86 11.11
CA ARG A 80 7.73 3.50 11.81
C ARG A 80 7.78 4.99 11.50
N PHE A 81 7.68 5.37 10.24
CA PHE A 81 7.67 6.78 9.83
C PHE A 81 6.47 7.52 10.43
N HIS A 82 5.26 6.98 10.30
CA HIS A 82 4.06 7.59 10.89
C HIS A 82 4.22 7.82 12.41
N ARG A 83 4.69 6.82 13.15
CA ARG A 83 4.89 6.98 14.60
C ARG A 83 5.96 8.02 14.92
N GLN A 84 7.02 8.05 14.15
CA GLN A 84 8.08 9.05 14.29
C GLN A 84 7.54 10.48 14.07
N THR A 85 6.70 10.72 13.06
CA THR A 85 6.09 12.04 12.82
C THR A 85 5.13 12.47 13.94
N GLN A 86 4.59 11.51 14.70
CA GLN A 86 3.75 11.76 15.88
C GLN A 86 4.56 11.84 17.19
N GLY A 87 5.88 11.77 17.15
CA GLY A 87 6.73 11.72 18.35
C GLY A 87 6.59 10.42 19.16
N LEU A 88 6.03 9.37 18.57
CA LEU A 88 5.80 8.08 19.23
C LEU A 88 6.98 7.13 19.00
N LYS A 89 7.25 6.27 19.98
CA LYS A 89 8.25 5.21 19.84
C LYS A 89 7.86 4.22 18.74
N PRO A 90 8.80 3.75 17.92
CA PRO A 90 8.54 2.66 16.98
C PRO A 90 8.01 1.41 17.69
N VAL A 91 7.19 0.64 16.99
CA VAL A 91 6.69 -0.66 17.42
C VAL A 91 7.18 -1.71 16.43
N GLU A 92 7.84 -2.72 16.95
CA GLU A 92 8.39 -3.78 16.11
C GLU A 92 7.31 -4.80 15.73
N PRO A 93 7.43 -5.44 14.55
CA PRO A 93 6.47 -6.44 14.11
C PRO A 93 6.47 -7.69 15.01
N ARG A 94 5.31 -8.31 15.18
CA ARG A 94 5.11 -9.55 15.92
C ARG A 94 4.97 -10.74 14.97
N ALA A 95 5.69 -11.80 15.24
CA ALA A 95 5.69 -12.99 14.38
C ALA A 95 4.38 -13.82 14.45
N ASP A 96 3.57 -13.62 15.48
CA ASP A 96 2.28 -14.30 15.68
C ASP A 96 1.12 -13.61 14.98
N LEU A 97 1.32 -12.39 14.46
CA LEU A 97 0.30 -11.63 13.75
C LEU A 97 0.42 -11.81 12.23
N GLY A 98 -0.71 -11.93 11.57
CA GLY A 98 -0.76 -11.88 10.10
C GLY A 98 -0.43 -10.48 9.55
N HIS A 99 -0.12 -10.39 8.26
CA HIS A 99 0.40 -9.17 7.62
C HIS A 99 -0.46 -7.92 7.89
N ALA A 100 -1.77 -7.98 7.68
CA ALA A 100 -2.67 -6.85 7.95
C ALA A 100 -2.75 -6.49 9.43
N ALA A 101 -2.86 -7.51 10.31
CA ALA A 101 -2.91 -7.32 11.75
C ALA A 101 -1.62 -6.67 12.27
N ASN A 102 -0.48 -7.13 11.74
CA ASN A 102 0.84 -6.63 12.11
C ASN A 102 1.04 -5.16 11.71
N TYR A 103 0.59 -4.79 10.50
CA TYR A 103 0.63 -3.38 10.08
C TYR A 103 -0.18 -2.50 11.03
N LEU A 104 -1.41 -2.87 11.33
CA LEU A 104 -2.28 -2.13 12.24
C LEU A 104 -1.69 -2.05 13.66
N TYR A 105 -1.10 -3.14 14.14
CA TYR A 105 -0.41 -3.18 15.43
C TYR A 105 0.78 -2.23 15.47
N MET A 106 1.65 -2.28 14.48
CA MET A 106 2.80 -1.37 14.40
C MET A 106 2.40 0.10 14.28
N LEU A 107 1.33 0.39 13.53
CA LEU A 107 0.82 1.74 13.33
C LEU A 107 0.25 2.32 14.62
N ASN A 108 -0.62 1.58 15.31
CA ASN A 108 -1.40 2.05 16.45
C ASN A 108 -0.75 1.76 17.83
N GLY A 109 0.26 0.88 17.88
CA GLY A 109 0.87 0.43 19.14
C GLY A 109 0.03 -0.54 19.97
N LYS A 110 -1.10 -1.01 19.43
CA LYS A 110 -2.01 -1.99 20.02
C LYS A 110 -2.70 -2.81 18.95
N GLU A 111 -3.18 -3.99 19.31
CA GLU A 111 -3.93 -4.83 18.39
C GLU A 111 -5.25 -4.16 17.98
N ALA A 112 -5.59 -4.29 16.70
CA ALA A 112 -6.87 -3.86 16.17
C ALA A 112 -7.93 -4.96 16.36
N SER A 113 -9.21 -4.58 16.31
CA SER A 113 -10.30 -5.57 16.36
C SER A 113 -10.26 -6.50 15.14
N PRO A 114 -10.79 -7.74 15.27
CA PRO A 114 -10.84 -8.68 14.14
C PRO A 114 -11.54 -8.09 12.91
N GLU A 115 -12.55 -7.26 13.09
CA GLU A 115 -13.29 -6.62 12.01
C GLU A 115 -12.40 -5.65 11.21
N ILE A 116 -11.63 -4.83 11.89
CA ILE A 116 -10.69 -3.87 11.25
C ILE A 116 -9.56 -4.63 10.55
N VAL A 117 -9.03 -5.68 11.18
CA VAL A 117 -8.03 -6.56 10.53
C VAL A 117 -8.58 -7.20 9.28
N GLN A 118 -9.81 -7.73 9.33
CA GLN A 118 -10.48 -8.33 8.17
C GLN A 118 -10.71 -7.29 7.07
N ALA A 119 -11.07 -6.07 7.43
CA ALA A 119 -11.28 -4.99 6.49
C ALA A 119 -10.00 -4.67 5.70
N LEU A 120 -8.90 -4.44 6.41
CA LEU A 120 -7.61 -4.16 5.78
C LEU A 120 -7.13 -5.36 4.96
N ASN A 121 -7.26 -6.57 5.47
CA ASN A 121 -6.87 -7.78 4.74
C ASN A 121 -7.66 -7.93 3.43
N THR A 122 -8.98 -7.68 3.47
CA THR A 122 -9.83 -7.70 2.27
C THR A 122 -9.38 -6.65 1.26
N TYR A 123 -9.09 -5.44 1.71
CA TYR A 123 -8.57 -4.36 0.87
C TYR A 123 -7.25 -4.77 0.18
N LEU A 124 -6.29 -5.27 0.94
CA LEU A 124 -4.99 -5.71 0.40
C LEU A 124 -5.13 -6.85 -0.62
N VAL A 125 -6.02 -7.82 -0.35
CA VAL A 125 -6.30 -8.93 -1.29
C VAL A 125 -6.90 -8.41 -2.60
N LEU A 126 -7.85 -7.47 -2.53
CA LEU A 126 -8.49 -6.89 -3.72
C LEU A 126 -7.53 -6.07 -4.58
N LEU A 127 -6.44 -5.57 -3.99
CA LEU A 127 -5.43 -4.78 -4.68
C LEU A 127 -4.17 -5.59 -5.05
N ALA A 128 -4.08 -6.85 -4.64
CA ALA A 128 -2.88 -7.67 -4.84
C ALA A 128 -2.53 -7.90 -6.32
N ASP A 129 -3.53 -7.91 -7.19
CA ASP A 129 -3.35 -7.94 -8.65
C ASP A 129 -4.35 -7.01 -9.35
N HIS A 130 -3.84 -6.21 -10.25
CA HIS A 130 -4.63 -5.32 -11.12
C HIS A 130 -4.14 -5.38 -12.57
N GLY A 131 -3.65 -6.53 -12.99
CA GLY A 131 -3.13 -6.78 -14.34
C GLY A 131 -1.90 -5.92 -14.68
N MET A 132 -1.78 -5.52 -15.95
CA MET A 132 -0.65 -4.72 -16.44
C MET A 132 -0.92 -3.22 -16.25
N ASN A 133 -1.04 -2.76 -15.01
CA ASN A 133 -1.13 -1.34 -14.71
C ASN A 133 0.22 -0.62 -14.87
N ALA A 134 0.23 0.72 -14.77
CA ALA A 134 1.41 1.53 -15.05
C ALA A 134 2.61 1.19 -14.14
N SER A 135 2.40 0.94 -12.85
CA SER A 135 3.48 0.59 -11.94
C SER A 135 4.03 -0.81 -12.20
N THR A 136 3.16 -1.79 -12.47
CA THR A 136 3.58 -3.13 -12.89
C THR A 136 4.36 -3.09 -14.20
N PHE A 137 3.90 -2.30 -15.17
CA PHE A 137 4.60 -2.11 -16.44
C PHE A 137 5.98 -1.50 -16.22
N THR A 138 6.09 -0.44 -15.42
CA THR A 138 7.36 0.22 -15.09
C THR A 138 8.34 -0.77 -14.43
N ALA A 139 7.88 -1.53 -13.42
CA ALA A 139 8.71 -2.54 -12.77
C ALA A 139 9.23 -3.59 -13.77
N ARG A 140 8.38 -4.05 -14.68
CA ARG A 140 8.75 -5.04 -15.70
C ARG A 140 9.72 -4.50 -16.74
N VAL A 141 9.58 -3.23 -17.14
CA VAL A 141 10.54 -2.57 -18.03
C VAL A 141 11.92 -2.54 -17.39
N ILE A 142 12.01 -2.13 -16.11
CA ILE A 142 13.29 -2.12 -15.40
C ILE A 142 13.84 -3.54 -15.25
N ALA A 143 13.02 -4.50 -14.84
CA ALA A 143 13.42 -5.90 -14.69
C ALA A 143 13.90 -6.53 -16.01
N SER A 144 13.37 -6.08 -17.16
CA SER A 144 13.78 -6.59 -18.49
C SER A 144 15.21 -6.24 -18.89
N THR A 145 15.82 -5.30 -18.18
CA THR A 145 17.23 -4.91 -18.34
C THR A 145 18.17 -5.68 -17.41
N ASP A 146 17.68 -6.74 -16.78
CA ASP A 146 18.42 -7.50 -15.75
C ASP A 146 18.80 -6.68 -14.50
N SER A 147 18.10 -5.58 -14.24
CA SER A 147 18.29 -4.74 -13.06
C SER A 147 17.80 -5.43 -11.78
N ASP A 148 18.17 -4.86 -10.63
CA ASP A 148 17.83 -5.37 -9.31
C ASP A 148 16.37 -5.11 -8.91
N LEU A 149 15.87 -5.85 -7.90
CA LEU A 149 14.50 -5.71 -7.43
C LEU A 149 14.21 -4.33 -6.83
N ALA A 150 15.17 -3.72 -6.12
CA ALA A 150 14.95 -2.42 -5.50
C ALA A 150 14.75 -1.34 -6.57
N SER A 151 15.53 -1.35 -7.64
CA SER A 151 15.34 -0.47 -8.79
C SER A 151 13.96 -0.65 -9.43
N CYS A 152 13.50 -1.91 -9.57
CA CYS A 152 12.15 -2.20 -10.06
C CYS A 152 11.06 -1.62 -9.16
N LEU A 153 11.20 -1.78 -7.84
CA LEU A 153 10.24 -1.28 -6.86
C LEU A 153 10.25 0.25 -6.78
N VAL A 154 11.42 0.88 -6.79
CA VAL A 154 11.56 2.35 -6.80
C VAL A 154 10.86 2.96 -8.01
N GLY A 155 11.08 2.38 -9.21
CA GLY A 155 10.39 2.82 -10.42
C GLY A 155 8.88 2.59 -10.34
N ALA A 156 8.44 1.44 -9.81
CA ALA A 156 7.02 1.14 -9.62
C ALA A 156 6.35 2.10 -8.63
N ILE A 157 7.00 2.41 -7.50
CA ILE A 157 6.51 3.38 -6.50
C ILE A 157 6.43 4.77 -7.13
N GLY A 158 7.43 5.17 -7.93
CA GLY A 158 7.40 6.42 -8.68
C GLY A 158 6.21 6.55 -9.62
N ALA A 159 5.91 5.49 -10.36
CA ALA A 159 4.72 5.45 -11.21
C ALA A 159 3.42 5.41 -10.40
N LEU A 160 3.40 4.66 -9.29
CA LEU A 160 2.22 4.48 -8.45
C LEU A 160 1.79 5.78 -7.76
N LYS A 161 2.72 6.60 -7.28
CA LYS A 161 2.40 7.87 -6.59
C LYS A 161 1.73 8.91 -7.50
N GLY A 162 1.79 8.74 -8.82
CA GLY A 162 1.22 9.70 -9.76
C GLY A 162 -0.29 9.88 -9.58
N PRO A 163 -0.81 11.12 -9.71
CA PRO A 163 -2.24 11.41 -9.48
C PRO A 163 -3.19 10.75 -10.48
N ALA A 164 -2.65 10.28 -11.61
CA ALA A 164 -3.42 9.53 -12.60
C ALA A 164 -3.39 8.00 -12.36
N HIS A 165 -2.78 7.54 -11.27
CA HIS A 165 -2.65 6.13 -10.90
C HIS A 165 -2.99 5.93 -9.41
N GLY A 166 -2.07 5.47 -8.58
CA GLY A 166 -2.29 5.18 -7.17
C GLY A 166 -2.43 6.42 -6.27
N GLY A 167 -2.09 7.62 -6.74
CA GLY A 167 -2.39 8.87 -6.05
C GLY A 167 -3.87 9.29 -6.06
N ALA A 168 -4.71 8.65 -6.87
CA ALA A 168 -6.13 8.98 -6.93
C ALA A 168 -6.90 8.77 -5.61
N PRO A 169 -6.68 7.69 -4.83
CA PRO A 169 -7.33 7.52 -3.53
C PRO A 169 -7.03 8.64 -2.52
N SER A 170 -5.82 9.19 -2.50
CA SER A 170 -5.49 10.33 -1.62
C SER A 170 -6.36 11.55 -1.97
N ALA A 171 -6.48 11.88 -3.26
CA ALA A 171 -7.33 12.98 -3.70
C ALA A 171 -8.83 12.73 -3.41
N VAL A 172 -9.28 11.47 -3.30
CA VAL A 172 -10.64 11.16 -2.82
C VAL A 172 -10.77 11.52 -1.35
N MET A 173 -9.78 11.20 -0.52
CA MET A 173 -9.79 11.56 0.91
C MET A 173 -9.85 13.07 1.09
N ASP A 174 -9.04 13.84 0.35
CA ASP A 174 -9.06 15.30 0.39
C ASP A 174 -10.47 15.85 0.05
N GLN A 175 -11.15 15.26 -0.93
CA GLN A 175 -12.52 15.65 -1.27
C GLN A 175 -13.53 15.28 -0.17
N LEU A 176 -13.38 14.12 0.46
CA LEU A 176 -14.25 13.71 1.57
C LEU A 176 -14.07 14.62 2.79
N GLU A 177 -12.85 15.03 3.08
CA GLU A 177 -12.55 16.00 4.14
C GLU A 177 -13.16 17.38 3.84
N GLN A 178 -13.08 17.85 2.59
CA GLN A 178 -13.75 19.10 2.16
C GLN A 178 -15.27 19.02 2.29
N ILE A 179 -15.86 17.86 2.01
CA ILE A 179 -17.30 17.63 2.18
C ILE A 179 -17.67 17.66 3.67
N GLY A 180 -16.86 17.01 4.49
CA GLY A 180 -16.97 16.96 5.96
C GLY A 180 -18.06 16.03 6.48
N SER A 181 -19.27 16.02 5.89
CA SER A 181 -20.37 15.17 6.35
C SER A 181 -21.31 14.80 5.19
N ALA A 182 -22.02 13.68 5.33
CA ALA A 182 -22.87 13.14 4.27
C ALA A 182 -24.01 14.09 3.84
N ASP A 183 -24.58 14.84 4.75
CA ASP A 183 -25.65 15.83 4.49
C ASP A 183 -25.17 17.01 3.64
N LYS A 184 -23.87 17.33 3.68
CA LYS A 184 -23.26 18.40 2.86
C LYS A 184 -22.85 17.95 1.46
N ALA A 185 -22.83 16.64 1.21
CA ALA A 185 -22.29 16.08 -0.02
C ALA A 185 -23.00 16.60 -1.28
N GLU A 186 -24.33 16.69 -1.27
CA GLU A 186 -25.09 17.17 -2.43
C GLU A 186 -24.78 18.64 -2.74
N HIS A 187 -24.75 19.47 -1.71
CA HIS A 187 -24.42 20.90 -1.87
C HIS A 187 -23.00 21.06 -2.44
N TRP A 188 -22.02 20.39 -1.82
CA TRP A 188 -20.63 20.42 -2.28
C TRP A 188 -20.50 19.97 -3.75
N MET A 189 -21.16 18.88 -4.12
CA MET A 189 -21.12 18.37 -5.51
C MET A 189 -21.72 19.36 -6.51
N ARG A 190 -22.79 20.05 -6.15
CA ARG A 190 -23.40 21.08 -7.01
C ARG A 190 -22.44 22.26 -7.25
N GLU A 191 -21.78 22.73 -6.20
CA GLU A 191 -20.81 23.83 -6.31
C GLU A 191 -19.55 23.41 -7.07
N ALA A 192 -19.00 22.25 -6.76
CA ALA A 192 -17.85 21.69 -7.45
C ALA A 192 -18.12 21.52 -8.98
N ARG A 193 -19.35 21.12 -9.35
CA ARG A 193 -19.76 21.02 -10.76
C ARG A 193 -19.81 22.40 -11.46
N LYS A 194 -20.30 23.44 -10.79
CA LYS A 194 -20.29 24.81 -11.33
C LYS A 194 -18.87 25.29 -11.60
N GLN A 195 -17.95 24.96 -10.69
CA GLN A 195 -16.53 25.31 -10.77
C GLN A 195 -15.72 24.36 -11.68
N LYS A 196 -16.37 23.37 -12.32
CA LYS A 196 -15.74 22.34 -13.15
C LYS A 196 -14.64 21.55 -12.42
N VAL A 197 -14.76 21.40 -11.12
CA VAL A 197 -13.86 20.56 -10.31
C VAL A 197 -14.03 19.11 -10.74
N ARG A 198 -12.92 18.40 -10.89
CA ARG A 198 -12.94 16.97 -11.19
C ARG A 198 -13.33 16.16 -9.95
N PHE A 199 -14.37 15.35 -10.08
CA PHE A 199 -14.73 14.39 -9.02
C PHE A 199 -13.76 13.22 -9.03
N MET A 200 -13.02 13.06 -7.93
CA MET A 200 -12.13 11.94 -7.74
C MET A 200 -12.93 10.71 -7.27
N GLY A 201 -12.43 9.50 -7.56
CA GLY A 201 -13.14 8.27 -7.24
C GLY A 201 -14.21 7.85 -8.25
N PHE A 202 -14.46 8.64 -9.28
CA PHE A 202 -15.40 8.34 -10.36
C PHE A 202 -14.70 8.09 -11.69
N GLY A 203 -15.16 7.04 -12.39
CA GLY A 203 -14.57 6.62 -13.66
C GLY A 203 -13.35 5.70 -13.47
N HIS A 204 -13.10 4.89 -14.47
CA HIS A 204 -11.98 3.97 -14.49
C HIS A 204 -11.55 3.71 -15.95
N ARG A 205 -10.25 3.59 -16.19
CA ARG A 205 -9.75 3.38 -17.56
C ARG A 205 -10.12 2.01 -18.12
N VAL A 206 -10.23 1.00 -17.27
CA VAL A 206 -10.51 -0.40 -17.66
C VAL A 206 -12.01 -0.72 -17.54
N TYR A 207 -12.62 -0.40 -16.40
CA TYR A 207 -14.03 -0.70 -16.16
C TYR A 207 -14.94 0.34 -16.80
N ARG A 208 -15.90 -0.13 -17.61
CA ARG A 208 -16.83 0.75 -18.33
C ARG A 208 -18.08 1.11 -17.52
N THR A 209 -18.45 0.29 -16.56
CA THR A 209 -19.66 0.47 -15.74
C THR A 209 -19.33 0.51 -14.26
N TYR A 210 -18.91 -0.58 -13.67
CA TYR A 210 -18.75 -0.73 -12.24
C TYR A 210 -17.45 -1.48 -11.91
N ASP A 211 -16.71 -0.98 -10.93
CA ASP A 211 -15.54 -1.69 -10.41
C ASP A 211 -16.00 -2.81 -9.46
N PRO A 212 -15.73 -4.10 -9.76
CA PRO A 212 -16.18 -5.21 -8.94
C PRO A 212 -15.65 -5.17 -7.50
N ARG A 213 -14.51 -4.53 -7.28
CA ARG A 213 -13.92 -4.35 -5.95
C ARG A 213 -14.76 -3.38 -5.10
N ALA A 214 -15.34 -2.36 -5.71
CA ALA A 214 -16.14 -1.37 -5.01
C ALA A 214 -17.39 -1.98 -4.35
N LYS A 215 -18.00 -3.03 -4.93
CA LYS A 215 -19.14 -3.74 -4.31
C LYS A 215 -18.74 -4.39 -3.00
N ILE A 216 -17.58 -5.05 -2.98
CA ILE A 216 -17.04 -5.73 -1.78
C ILE A 216 -16.68 -4.71 -0.71
N LEU A 217 -15.95 -3.65 -1.11
CA LEU A 217 -15.52 -2.60 -0.19
C LEU A 217 -16.70 -1.81 0.40
N LYS A 218 -17.73 -1.52 -0.40
CA LYS A 218 -18.95 -0.85 0.09
C LYS A 218 -19.66 -1.68 1.15
N ALA A 219 -19.84 -2.99 0.92
CA ALA A 219 -20.44 -3.90 1.90
C ALA A 219 -19.59 -4.01 3.18
N LEU A 220 -18.27 -3.87 3.06
CA LEU A 220 -17.34 -3.86 4.17
C LEU A 220 -17.49 -2.58 5.00
N CYS A 221 -17.51 -1.42 4.37
CA CYS A 221 -17.73 -0.12 5.05
C CYS A 221 -19.04 -0.11 5.82
N GLN A 222 -20.12 -0.66 5.25
CA GLN A 222 -21.43 -0.76 5.92
C GLN A 222 -21.42 -1.62 7.19
N ARG A 223 -20.45 -2.52 7.35
CA ARG A 223 -20.31 -3.35 8.57
C ARG A 223 -19.40 -2.71 9.61
N LEU A 224 -18.62 -1.71 9.25
CA LEU A 224 -17.71 -1.01 10.15
C LEU A 224 -18.34 0.24 10.78
N ASN A 225 -19.46 0.70 10.22
CA ASN A 225 -20.30 1.76 10.77
C ASN A 225 -21.42 1.17 11.64
#